data_e365904e351d3615a6c5c1bd45fb5a9f
#
_entry.id   e365904e351d3615a6c5c1bd45fb5a9f
#
_cell.length_a   1.000
_cell.length_b   1.000
_cell.length_c   1.000
_cell.angle_alpha   90.00
_cell.angle_beta   90.00
_cell.angle_gamma   90.00
#
_symmetry.space_group_name_H-M   'P 1'
#
loop_
_entity.id
_entity.type
_entity.pdbx_description
1 polymer ?
#
loop_
_entity_poly.entity_id
_entity_poly.type
_entity_poly.pdbx_seq_one_letter_code
_entity_poly.pdbx_strand_id
1 'polypeptide(L)'
;PSPTPSPTPSLSPLHLQDGPPPLPAPTPADSLITGLPENVGNVVAITIDDGVDSSVVDAYLDFAKDSGVRLTFFVTGCYPSWTDNRDKMRPLVESGQIQLANHTWTHPDLTTLSEGGIIDELTQCENLLRNTYGVTGAPFIRPPYGGRSSYTDSVCAKIGYTTTTMWYGSF
;
A
#
# COMPACT_ATOMS: atom_id res chain seq x y z
N PRO A 1 42.88 -8.97 0.98
CA PRO A 1 42.11 -7.84 1.46
C PRO A 1 40.62 -8.13 1.21
N SER A 2 39.86 -8.25 2.31
CA SER A 2 38.40 -8.43 2.21
C SER A 2 37.76 -7.11 1.79
N PRO A 3 36.72 -7.11 0.95
CA PRO A 3 36.05 -5.91 0.57
C PRO A 3 35.35 -5.25 1.77
N THR A 4 35.55 -3.97 1.94
CA THR A 4 34.89 -3.15 2.95
C THR A 4 33.37 -3.10 2.63
N PRO A 5 32.47 -3.40 3.58
CA PRO A 5 31.04 -3.31 3.31
C PRO A 5 30.65 -1.87 2.98
N SER A 6 29.90 -1.69 1.90
CA SER A 6 29.31 -0.41 1.55
C SER A 6 28.37 0.06 2.67
N PRO A 7 28.33 1.38 2.97
CA PRO A 7 27.44 1.91 3.99
C PRO A 7 25.99 1.66 3.61
N THR A 8 25.24 1.06 4.51
CA THR A 8 23.77 0.92 4.39
C THR A 8 23.16 2.34 4.31
N PRO A 9 22.31 2.64 3.33
CA PRO A 9 21.67 3.93 3.27
C PRO A 9 20.83 4.15 4.54
N SER A 10 21.14 5.19 5.29
CA SER A 10 20.37 5.64 6.44
C SER A 10 19.01 6.12 5.95
N LEU A 11 17.96 5.44 6.33
CA LEU A 11 16.59 5.88 6.09
C LEU A 11 16.29 7.04 7.05
N SER A 12 15.97 8.20 6.52
CA SER A 12 15.44 9.28 7.35
C SER A 12 14.10 8.83 7.94
N PRO A 13 13.87 9.01 9.24
CA PRO A 13 12.58 8.66 9.85
C PRO A 13 11.47 9.48 9.18
N LEU A 14 10.36 8.82 8.85
CA LEU A 14 9.13 9.51 8.48
C LEU A 14 8.71 10.38 9.66
N HIS A 15 8.68 11.70 9.46
CA HIS A 15 8.21 12.62 10.46
C HIS A 15 6.68 12.51 10.49
N LEU A 16 6.14 11.82 11.49
CA LEU A 16 4.71 11.83 11.75
C LEU A 16 4.35 13.24 12.20
N GLN A 17 3.68 13.98 11.33
CA GLN A 17 3.03 15.23 11.70
C GLN A 17 1.87 14.92 12.66
N ASP A 18 1.47 15.89 13.47
CA ASP A 18 0.34 15.76 14.39
C ASP A 18 -0.95 15.43 13.61
N GLY A 19 -1.28 14.15 13.53
CA GLY A 19 -2.42 13.59 12.80
C GLY A 19 -2.06 13.02 11.42
N PRO A 20 -2.99 12.23 10.83
CA PRO A 20 -2.79 11.66 9.50
C PRO A 20 -2.67 12.78 8.46
N PRO A 21 -1.78 12.65 7.44
CA PRO A 21 -1.67 13.64 6.38
C PRO A 21 -3.02 13.82 5.67
N PRO A 22 -3.33 15.03 5.18
CA PRO A 22 -4.53 15.25 4.39
C PRO A 22 -4.48 14.40 3.12
N LEU A 23 -5.65 13.96 2.63
CA LEU A 23 -5.72 13.34 1.31
C LEU A 23 -5.21 14.31 0.25
N PRO A 24 -4.46 13.84 -0.76
CA PRO A 24 -4.08 14.68 -1.88
C PRO A 24 -5.33 15.26 -2.56
N ALA A 25 -5.19 16.45 -3.13
CA ALA A 25 -6.27 17.06 -3.89
C ALA A 25 -6.66 16.13 -5.06
N PRO A 26 -7.96 16.01 -5.38
CA PRO A 26 -8.39 15.21 -6.52
C PRO A 26 -7.70 15.68 -7.80
N THR A 27 -7.00 14.79 -8.45
CA THR A 27 -6.39 14.98 -9.77
C THR A 27 -6.95 13.94 -10.73
N PRO A 28 -6.92 14.17 -12.05
CA PRO A 28 -7.29 13.12 -12.98
C PRO A 28 -6.51 11.83 -12.74
N ALA A 29 -7.14 10.69 -12.91
CA ALA A 29 -6.46 9.39 -12.85
C ALA A 29 -5.58 9.25 -14.09
N ASP A 30 -4.30 9.53 -13.95
CA ASP A 30 -3.36 9.65 -15.07
C ASP A 30 -2.16 8.69 -14.95
N SER A 31 -2.09 7.91 -13.87
CA SER A 31 -0.93 7.07 -13.64
C SER A 31 -1.34 5.60 -13.45
N LEU A 32 -0.83 4.76 -14.33
CA LEU A 32 -0.92 3.31 -14.26
C LEU A 32 0.49 2.72 -14.11
N ILE A 33 0.76 2.09 -12.97
CA ILE A 33 2.01 1.38 -12.72
C ILE A 33 1.79 -0.10 -13.00
N THR A 34 2.51 -0.66 -13.96
CA THR A 34 2.49 -2.09 -14.30
C THR A 34 3.81 -2.78 -14.03
N GLY A 35 4.83 -2.03 -13.68
CA GLY A 35 6.19 -2.52 -13.41
C GLY A 35 7.11 -1.41 -12.97
N LEU A 36 8.36 -1.75 -12.74
CA LEU A 36 9.39 -0.78 -12.40
C LEU A 36 9.79 0.06 -13.62
N PRO A 37 10.23 1.32 -13.43
CA PRO A 37 10.77 2.14 -14.50
C PRO A 37 11.97 1.45 -15.20
N GLU A 38 12.17 1.76 -16.49
CA GLU A 38 13.35 1.31 -17.20
C GLU A 38 14.63 1.89 -16.56
N ASN A 39 15.72 1.13 -16.64
CA ASN A 39 17.06 1.56 -16.19
C ASN A 39 17.23 1.75 -14.67
N VAL A 40 16.37 1.18 -13.83
CA VAL A 40 16.54 1.20 -12.37
C VAL A 40 17.52 0.14 -11.85
N GLY A 41 18.13 -0.66 -12.74
CA GLY A 41 19.10 -1.71 -12.41
C GLY A 41 18.41 -3.02 -11.96
N ASN A 42 19.18 -3.86 -11.28
CA ASN A 42 18.71 -5.17 -10.79
C ASN A 42 17.94 -4.98 -9.48
N VAL A 43 16.72 -4.50 -9.56
CA VAL A 43 15.84 -4.28 -8.41
C VAL A 43 14.49 -4.97 -8.61
N VAL A 44 13.83 -5.30 -7.53
CA VAL A 44 12.49 -5.86 -7.50
C VAL A 44 11.64 -5.06 -6.51
N ALA A 45 10.39 -4.80 -6.87
CA ALA A 45 9.39 -4.27 -5.95
C ALA A 45 8.53 -5.44 -5.45
N ILE A 46 8.59 -5.72 -4.15
CA ILE A 46 7.79 -6.76 -3.52
C ILE A 46 6.53 -6.11 -2.97
N THR A 47 5.39 -6.58 -3.46
CA THR A 47 4.08 -6.13 -3.01
C THR A 47 3.26 -7.32 -2.54
N ILE A 48 2.49 -7.13 -1.48
CA ILE A 48 1.64 -8.16 -0.86
C ILE A 48 0.23 -7.62 -0.80
N ASP A 49 -0.72 -8.40 -1.29
CA ASP A 49 -2.13 -8.05 -1.31
C ASP A 49 -2.90 -8.70 -0.16
N ASP A 50 -4.12 -8.25 0.06
CA ASP A 50 -5.16 -8.78 0.95
C ASP A 50 -4.85 -8.71 2.46
N GLY A 51 -3.99 -9.57 2.96
CA GLY A 51 -3.73 -9.71 4.39
C GLY A 51 -4.75 -10.57 5.14
N VAL A 52 -5.28 -11.61 4.49
CA VAL A 52 -6.33 -12.49 5.05
C VAL A 52 -5.92 -13.16 6.36
N ASP A 53 -4.67 -13.61 6.45
CA ASP A 53 -4.16 -14.41 7.57
C ASP A 53 -3.17 -13.60 8.41
N SER A 54 -3.49 -13.42 9.70
CA SER A 54 -2.65 -12.67 10.65
C SER A 54 -1.26 -13.28 10.81
N SER A 55 -1.12 -14.61 10.75
CA SER A 55 0.18 -15.28 10.90
C SER A 55 1.07 -15.10 9.68
N VAL A 56 0.48 -15.04 8.50
CA VAL A 56 1.21 -14.76 7.25
C VAL A 56 1.68 -13.31 7.23
N VAL A 57 0.84 -12.36 7.62
CA VAL A 57 1.25 -10.95 7.76
C VAL A 57 2.38 -10.83 8.78
N ASP A 58 2.27 -11.49 9.95
CA ASP A 58 3.31 -11.49 10.99
C ASP A 58 4.66 -12.00 10.44
N ALA A 59 4.66 -13.08 9.66
CA ALA A 59 5.85 -13.63 9.05
C ALA A 59 6.50 -12.67 8.04
N TYR A 60 5.72 -11.93 7.24
CA TYR A 60 6.25 -10.89 6.36
C TYR A 60 6.88 -9.73 7.15
N LEU A 61 6.32 -9.37 8.32
CA LEU A 61 6.90 -8.35 9.18
C LEU A 61 8.26 -8.79 9.75
N ASP A 62 8.38 -10.06 10.19
CA ASP A 62 9.67 -10.62 10.61
C ASP A 62 10.67 -10.63 9.45
N PHE A 63 10.26 -11.11 8.28
CA PHE A 63 11.10 -11.10 7.10
C PHE A 63 11.60 -9.69 6.76
N ALA A 64 10.71 -8.69 6.74
CA ALA A 64 11.10 -7.32 6.49
C ALA A 64 12.12 -6.81 7.52
N LYS A 65 11.82 -7.03 8.81
CA LYS A 65 12.67 -6.60 9.92
C LYS A 65 14.07 -7.27 9.87
N ASP A 66 14.13 -8.57 9.63
CA ASP A 66 15.37 -9.32 9.68
C ASP A 66 16.25 -9.12 8.44
N SER A 67 15.64 -8.96 7.27
CA SER A 67 16.35 -8.77 5.99
C SER A 67 16.65 -7.31 5.64
N GLY A 68 15.94 -6.37 6.24
CA GLY A 68 15.99 -4.96 5.83
C GLY A 68 15.27 -4.65 4.50
N VAL A 69 14.58 -5.61 3.90
CA VAL A 69 13.84 -5.45 2.65
C VAL A 69 12.65 -4.51 2.86
N ARG A 70 12.37 -3.68 1.87
CA ARG A 70 11.17 -2.84 1.84
C ARG A 70 10.01 -3.58 1.19
N LEU A 71 8.83 -3.48 1.78
CA LEU A 71 7.60 -4.10 1.30
C LEU A 71 6.51 -3.05 1.12
N THR A 72 5.61 -3.29 0.16
CA THR A 72 4.36 -2.54 0.05
C THR A 72 3.20 -3.52 0.25
N PHE A 73 2.34 -3.24 1.24
CA PHE A 73 1.08 -3.96 1.41
C PHE A 73 -0.07 -3.18 0.79
N PHE A 74 -0.82 -3.85 -0.09
CA PHE A 74 -2.12 -3.39 -0.54
C PHE A 74 -3.19 -4.00 0.36
N VAL A 75 -3.71 -3.18 1.24
CA VAL A 75 -4.50 -3.58 2.41
C VAL A 75 -5.97 -3.77 2.04
N THR A 76 -6.51 -4.97 2.21
CA THR A 76 -7.96 -5.19 2.28
C THR A 76 -8.39 -5.00 3.73
N GLY A 77 -9.04 -3.86 3.99
CA GLY A 77 -9.13 -3.31 5.35
C GLY A 77 -9.99 -4.11 6.34
N CYS A 78 -10.90 -4.97 5.88
CA CYS A 78 -11.80 -5.73 6.77
C CYS A 78 -11.10 -6.86 7.55
N TYR A 79 -9.87 -7.25 7.17
CA TYR A 79 -9.19 -8.36 7.81
C TYR A 79 -8.55 -7.98 9.16
N PRO A 80 -8.70 -8.82 10.20
CA PRO A 80 -8.15 -8.55 11.54
C PRO A 80 -6.63 -8.45 11.58
N SER A 81 -5.92 -9.05 10.63
CA SER A 81 -4.46 -9.06 10.54
C SER A 81 -3.83 -7.67 10.68
N TRP A 82 -4.53 -6.64 10.19
CA TRP A 82 -4.06 -5.25 10.22
C TRP A 82 -4.12 -4.64 11.62
N THR A 83 -5.02 -5.12 12.48
CA THR A 83 -5.10 -4.70 13.88
C THR A 83 -4.34 -5.63 14.82
N ASP A 84 -4.34 -6.93 14.54
CA ASP A 84 -3.61 -7.93 15.32
C ASP A 84 -2.11 -7.67 15.30
N ASN A 85 -1.56 -7.33 14.14
CA ASN A 85 -0.14 -7.06 13.93
C ASN A 85 0.26 -5.59 14.09
N ARG A 86 -0.65 -4.72 14.55
CA ARG A 86 -0.43 -3.27 14.62
C ARG A 86 0.87 -2.89 15.31
N ASP A 87 1.12 -3.41 16.50
CA ASP A 87 2.24 -2.98 17.34
C ASP A 87 3.60 -3.38 16.73
N LYS A 88 3.64 -4.47 15.97
CA LYS A 88 4.82 -4.92 15.22
C LYS A 88 5.01 -4.14 13.91
N MET A 89 3.92 -3.85 13.22
CA MET A 89 3.92 -3.17 11.93
C MET A 89 4.20 -1.67 12.05
N ARG A 90 3.67 -0.98 13.06
CA ARG A 90 3.81 0.48 13.19
C ARG A 90 5.24 0.99 13.08
N PRO A 91 6.23 0.44 13.82
CA PRO A 91 7.62 0.90 13.70
C PRO A 91 8.20 0.74 12.28
N LEU A 92 7.77 -0.30 11.54
CA LEU A 92 8.23 -0.54 10.17
C LEU A 92 7.59 0.43 9.17
N VAL A 93 6.34 0.82 9.42
CA VAL A 93 5.65 1.88 8.65
C VAL A 93 6.28 3.25 8.94
N GLU A 94 6.52 3.57 10.21
CA GLU A 94 7.15 4.81 10.65
C GLU A 94 8.57 4.99 10.09
N SER A 95 9.33 3.90 9.99
CA SER A 95 10.68 3.93 9.37
C SER A 95 10.66 4.01 7.85
N GLY A 96 9.50 3.84 7.20
CA GLY A 96 9.36 3.76 5.74
C GLY A 96 9.84 2.43 5.15
N GLN A 97 10.08 1.42 5.98
CA GLN A 97 10.42 0.08 5.51
C GLN A 97 9.20 -0.63 4.95
N ILE A 98 8.03 -0.38 5.53
CA ILE A 98 6.75 -0.85 5.01
C ILE A 98 5.92 0.34 4.54
N GLN A 99 5.42 0.25 3.31
CA GLN A 99 4.42 1.13 2.75
C GLN A 99 3.06 0.44 2.80
N LEU A 100 2.02 1.18 3.19
CA LEU A 100 0.63 0.74 3.13
C LEU A 100 -0.10 1.47 2.01
N ALA A 101 -0.85 0.73 1.22
CA ALA A 101 -1.66 1.22 0.10
C ALA A 101 -3.05 0.58 0.15
N ASN A 102 -4.00 1.08 -0.62
CA ASN A 102 -5.39 0.66 -0.55
C ASN A 102 -5.70 -0.51 -1.51
N HIS A 103 -6.37 -1.55 -0.97
CA HIS A 103 -6.90 -2.68 -1.74
C HIS A 103 -8.39 -2.91 -1.46
N THR A 104 -9.12 -1.81 -1.18
CA THR A 104 -10.53 -1.78 -0.80
C THR A 104 -10.79 -2.27 0.64
N TRP A 105 -12.06 -2.23 1.07
CA TRP A 105 -12.46 -2.71 2.39
C TRP A 105 -12.78 -4.20 2.41
N THR A 106 -13.67 -4.67 1.50
CA THR A 106 -14.15 -6.06 1.46
C THR A 106 -13.71 -6.85 0.23
N HIS A 107 -12.80 -6.31 -0.58
CA HIS A 107 -12.24 -6.94 -1.78
C HIS A 107 -13.27 -7.22 -2.90
N PRO A 108 -14.19 -6.30 -3.25
CA PRO A 108 -15.09 -6.49 -4.38
C PRO A 108 -14.45 -6.16 -5.72
N ASP A 109 -14.97 -6.70 -6.81
CA ASP A 109 -14.66 -6.21 -8.16
C ASP A 109 -15.26 -4.79 -8.33
N LEU A 110 -14.39 -3.78 -8.42
CA LEU A 110 -14.79 -2.38 -8.53
C LEU A 110 -15.65 -2.10 -9.76
N THR A 111 -15.51 -2.89 -10.84
CA THR A 111 -16.28 -2.70 -12.08
C THR A 111 -17.76 -3.04 -11.92
N THR A 112 -18.13 -3.73 -10.84
CA THR A 112 -19.50 -4.10 -10.52
C THR A 112 -20.20 -3.12 -9.59
N LEU A 113 -19.46 -2.14 -9.04
CA LEU A 113 -19.97 -1.21 -8.04
C LEU A 113 -20.45 0.11 -8.65
N SER A 114 -21.37 0.76 -7.94
CA SER A 114 -21.71 2.16 -8.18
C SER A 114 -20.58 3.08 -7.71
N GLU A 115 -20.62 4.35 -8.13
CA GLU A 115 -19.68 5.39 -7.66
C GLU A 115 -19.63 5.44 -6.13
N GLY A 116 -20.80 5.49 -5.47
CA GLY A 116 -20.86 5.50 -4.01
C GLY A 116 -20.24 4.25 -3.39
N GLY A 117 -20.48 3.07 -3.96
CA GLY A 117 -19.90 1.82 -3.49
C GLY A 117 -18.37 1.80 -3.58
N ILE A 118 -17.80 2.31 -4.68
CA ILE A 118 -16.34 2.45 -4.82
C ILE A 118 -15.77 3.40 -3.76
N ILE A 119 -16.40 4.57 -3.59
CA ILE A 119 -15.98 5.56 -2.60
C ILE A 119 -16.04 4.99 -1.18
N ASP A 120 -17.12 4.27 -0.85
CA ASP A 120 -17.29 3.66 0.49
C ASP A 120 -16.21 2.61 0.78
N GLU A 121 -15.93 1.72 -0.17
CA GLU A 121 -14.88 0.69 -0.06
C GLU A 121 -13.50 1.31 0.19
N LEU A 122 -13.14 2.33 -0.56
CA LEU A 122 -11.84 2.99 -0.41
C LEU A 122 -11.76 3.81 0.87
N THR A 123 -12.84 4.51 1.24
CA THR A 123 -12.87 5.36 2.43
C THR A 123 -12.78 4.55 3.71
N GLN A 124 -13.44 3.39 3.79
CA GLN A 124 -13.36 2.51 4.95
C GLN A 124 -11.94 1.99 5.16
N CYS A 125 -11.29 1.53 4.09
CA CYS A 125 -9.88 1.10 4.16
C CYS A 125 -8.96 2.26 4.55
N GLU A 126 -9.12 3.44 3.95
CA GLU A 126 -8.35 4.65 4.29
C GLU A 126 -8.50 5.02 5.77
N ASN A 127 -9.72 4.93 6.33
CA ASN A 127 -9.97 5.19 7.74
C ASN A 127 -9.22 4.20 8.65
N LEU A 128 -9.14 2.93 8.28
CA LEU A 128 -8.32 1.96 8.99
C LEU A 128 -6.85 2.38 8.99
N LEU A 129 -6.29 2.71 7.83
CA LEU A 129 -4.88 3.10 7.69
C LEU A 129 -4.56 4.33 8.54
N ARG A 130 -5.43 5.35 8.49
CA ARG A 130 -5.27 6.58 9.27
C ARG A 130 -5.37 6.33 10.76
N ASN A 131 -6.41 5.62 11.19
CA ASN A 131 -6.68 5.43 12.62
C ASN A 131 -5.70 4.46 13.29
N THR A 132 -5.23 3.45 12.54
CA THR A 132 -4.35 2.41 13.09
C THR A 132 -2.88 2.78 12.97
N TYR A 133 -2.49 3.40 11.84
CA TYR A 133 -1.08 3.62 11.51
C TYR A 133 -0.69 5.10 11.35
N GLY A 134 -1.67 6.02 11.28
CA GLY A 134 -1.40 7.44 11.08
C GLY A 134 -0.94 7.80 9.66
N VAL A 135 -1.17 6.91 8.68
CA VAL A 135 -0.74 7.12 7.29
C VAL A 135 -1.93 7.13 6.33
N THR A 136 -1.71 7.53 5.09
CA THR A 136 -2.67 7.42 3.99
C THR A 136 -2.23 6.33 3.01
N GLY A 137 -3.19 5.60 2.41
CA GLY A 137 -2.93 4.73 1.28
C GLY A 137 -2.80 5.49 -0.04
N ALA A 138 -3.37 6.70 -0.11
CA ALA A 138 -3.28 7.52 -1.31
C ALA A 138 -1.81 7.94 -1.61
N PRO A 139 -1.45 8.08 -2.89
CA PRO A 139 -2.28 8.01 -4.09
C PRO A 139 -2.46 6.59 -4.67
N PHE A 140 -1.98 5.54 -4.00
CA PHE A 140 -1.85 4.19 -4.56
C PHE A 140 -3.05 3.32 -4.26
N ILE A 141 -3.64 2.75 -5.33
CA ILE A 141 -4.67 1.74 -5.26
C ILE A 141 -4.27 0.53 -6.11
N ARG A 142 -4.60 -0.66 -5.63
CA ARG A 142 -4.64 -1.87 -6.45
C ARG A 142 -6.08 -2.38 -6.46
N PRO A 143 -6.74 -2.41 -7.64
CA PRO A 143 -8.10 -2.91 -7.71
C PRO A 143 -8.11 -4.44 -7.52
N PRO A 144 -9.04 -4.98 -6.69
CA PRO A 144 -9.25 -6.41 -6.57
C PRO A 144 -9.41 -7.10 -7.92
N TYR A 145 -8.83 -8.30 -8.07
CA TYR A 145 -8.86 -9.09 -9.32
C TYR A 145 -8.25 -8.39 -10.55
N GLY A 146 -7.62 -7.23 -10.38
CA GLY A 146 -7.23 -6.36 -11.49
C GLY A 146 -8.42 -5.70 -12.20
N GLY A 147 -9.61 -5.76 -11.62
CA GLY A 147 -10.87 -5.25 -12.18
C GLY A 147 -10.89 -3.72 -12.21
N ARG A 148 -10.61 -3.13 -13.38
CA ARG A 148 -10.57 -1.68 -13.58
C ARG A 148 -11.14 -1.24 -14.92
N SER A 149 -11.56 0.02 -14.97
CA SER A 149 -11.99 0.71 -16.18
C SER A 149 -11.65 2.19 -16.04
N SER A 150 -11.72 2.96 -17.13
CA SER A 150 -11.56 4.41 -17.06
C SER A 150 -12.58 5.07 -16.10
N TYR A 151 -13.76 4.49 -15.98
CA TYR A 151 -14.77 4.95 -15.02
C TYR A 151 -14.32 4.70 -13.56
N THR A 152 -13.93 3.48 -13.22
CA THR A 152 -13.47 3.16 -11.85
C THR A 152 -12.26 4.00 -11.47
N ASP A 153 -11.29 4.16 -12.37
CA ASP A 153 -10.13 5.00 -12.13
C ASP A 153 -10.51 6.47 -11.89
N SER A 154 -11.47 6.99 -12.67
CA SER A 154 -11.96 8.37 -12.47
C SER A 154 -12.65 8.56 -11.12
N VAL A 155 -13.38 7.55 -10.64
CA VAL A 155 -14.02 7.59 -9.32
C VAL A 155 -12.97 7.54 -8.21
N CYS A 156 -12.00 6.64 -8.31
CA CYS A 156 -10.89 6.56 -7.34
C CYS A 156 -10.14 7.90 -7.24
N ALA A 157 -9.88 8.54 -8.39
CA ALA A 157 -9.18 9.83 -8.45
C ALA A 157 -9.94 10.96 -7.73
N LYS A 158 -11.28 10.93 -7.71
CA LYS A 158 -12.10 11.95 -6.99
C LYS A 158 -11.79 12.04 -5.51
N ILE A 159 -11.28 10.97 -4.91
CA ILE A 159 -10.94 10.87 -3.50
C ILE A 159 -9.44 10.69 -3.25
N GLY A 160 -8.61 11.03 -4.24
CA GLY A 160 -7.16 11.10 -4.10
C GLY A 160 -6.39 9.85 -4.52
N TYR A 161 -7.03 8.78 -4.95
CA TYR A 161 -6.38 7.58 -5.47
C TYR A 161 -6.13 7.71 -6.97
N THR A 162 -5.05 8.39 -7.33
CA THR A 162 -4.73 8.76 -8.71
C THR A 162 -3.76 7.81 -9.40
N THR A 163 -3.19 6.85 -8.66
CA THR A 163 -2.19 5.91 -9.17
C THR A 163 -2.68 4.47 -9.00
N THR A 164 -3.15 3.87 -10.09
CA THR A 164 -3.49 2.45 -10.11
C THR A 164 -2.22 1.62 -10.26
N THR A 165 -2.00 0.68 -9.32
CA THR A 165 -0.81 -0.17 -9.29
C THR A 165 -1.20 -1.61 -9.58
N MET A 166 -0.72 -2.14 -10.70
CA MET A 166 -0.90 -3.53 -11.10
C MET A 166 0.35 -4.34 -10.76
N TRP A 167 0.46 -5.54 -11.28
CA TRP A 167 1.62 -6.42 -11.10
C TRP A 167 2.05 -7.00 -12.44
N TYR A 168 3.33 -7.38 -12.53
CA TYR A 168 3.88 -8.05 -13.71
C TYR A 168 3.83 -9.57 -13.57
N GLY A 169 4.04 -10.08 -12.37
CA GLY A 169 4.00 -11.50 -12.04
C GLY A 169 3.61 -11.73 -10.58
N SER A 170 3.09 -12.92 -10.30
CA SER A 170 2.72 -13.37 -8.96
C SER A 170 3.39 -14.71 -8.66
N PHE A 171 3.58 -15.00 -7.37
CA PHE A 171 4.16 -16.25 -6.83
C PHE A 171 3.10 -17.04 -6.10
#